data_ee02212838df9de4efcdd58e70d9168c
#
_entry.id   ee02212838df9de4efcdd58e70d9168c
#
_cell.length_a   1.000
_cell.length_b   1.000
_cell.length_c   1.000
_cell.angle_alpha   90.00
_cell.angle_beta   90.00
_cell.angle_gamma   90.00
#
_symmetry.space_group_name_H-M   'P 1'
#
loop_
_entity.id
_entity.type
_entity.pdbx_description
1 polymer ?
#
loop_
_entity_poly.entity_id
_entity_poly.type
_entity_poly.pdbx_seq_one_letter_code
_entity_poly.pdbx_strand_id
1 'polypeptide(L)'
;PTAAAIAYGLAKTDDKRERNILVFDCGGGTHDVSILTLDGGIFEVKATGGDTHLGGSDIDNEISNYLCEDIKKRHKKDVRQNARALKRLNIAAEKAKKTLSSSTTAAIEVDSLMDGVDYTHTLSRAKFEQLADKIFRRTITPITQLLQDAKMNKGDIHEIVLVGGTTRIPRVQELLSEFFNNKQLNKSLNPDEAVAYGAAVQAAILTGQGNDKTNELLLLDVAPLSLGIETAGGIMTKII
;
A
#
# COMPACT_ATOMS: atom_id res chain seq x y z
N PRO A 1 -6.04 6.84 0.16
CA PRO A 1 -7.06 6.04 -0.56
C PRO A 1 -8.10 6.89 -1.28
N THR A 2 -8.66 7.94 -0.66
CA THR A 2 -9.73 8.78 -1.24
C THR A 2 -9.31 9.49 -2.53
N ALA A 3 -8.11 10.05 -2.58
CA ALA A 3 -7.57 10.64 -3.81
C ALA A 3 -7.47 9.60 -4.94
N ALA A 4 -6.99 8.41 -4.63
CA ALA A 4 -6.92 7.32 -5.62
C ALA A 4 -8.32 6.88 -6.08
N ALA A 5 -9.33 6.91 -5.20
CA ALA A 5 -10.71 6.65 -5.57
C ALA A 5 -11.25 7.71 -6.56
N ILE A 6 -10.92 8.99 -6.37
CA ILE A 6 -11.28 10.07 -7.30
C ILE A 6 -10.64 9.81 -8.68
N ALA A 7 -9.33 9.48 -8.71
CA ALA A 7 -8.64 9.14 -9.95
C ALA A 7 -9.29 7.96 -10.68
N TYR A 8 -9.70 6.93 -9.93
CA TYR A 8 -10.39 5.77 -10.44
C TYR A 8 -11.78 6.14 -11.00
N GLY A 9 -12.59 6.86 -10.22
CA GLY A 9 -13.94 7.23 -10.63
C GLY A 9 -13.97 8.16 -11.84
N LEU A 10 -13.00 9.10 -11.95
CA LEU A 10 -12.89 9.95 -13.13
C LEU A 10 -12.68 9.14 -14.41
N ALA A 11 -11.96 8.02 -14.33
CA ALA A 11 -11.79 7.09 -15.45
C ALA A 11 -13.06 6.27 -15.77
N LYS A 12 -14.10 6.34 -14.91
CA LYS A 12 -15.33 5.55 -15.00
C LYS A 12 -16.61 6.41 -15.03
N THR A 13 -16.52 7.68 -15.33
CA THR A 13 -17.65 8.65 -15.31
C THR A 13 -18.87 8.24 -16.16
N ASP A 14 -18.68 7.38 -17.14
CA ASP A 14 -19.78 6.92 -18.01
C ASP A 14 -20.66 5.84 -17.35
N ASP A 15 -20.23 5.26 -16.22
CA ASP A 15 -20.99 4.22 -15.51
C ASP A 15 -21.68 4.81 -14.27
N LYS A 16 -22.99 5.03 -14.38
CA LYS A 16 -23.84 5.63 -13.34
C LYS A 16 -24.37 4.62 -12.32
N ARG A 17 -23.95 3.37 -12.36
CA ARG A 17 -24.42 2.37 -11.39
C ARG A 17 -23.72 2.57 -10.04
N GLU A 18 -24.48 2.41 -8.97
CA GLU A 18 -23.90 2.33 -7.62
C GLU A 18 -22.90 1.18 -7.52
N ARG A 19 -21.71 1.47 -6.99
CA ARG A 19 -20.64 0.49 -6.82
C ARG A 19 -19.91 0.68 -5.50
N ASN A 20 -19.70 -0.42 -4.81
CA ASN A 20 -18.81 -0.45 -3.66
C ASN A 20 -17.42 -0.82 -4.12
N ILE A 21 -16.45 0.03 -3.88
CA ILE A 21 -15.05 -0.17 -4.22
C ILE A 21 -14.22 -0.25 -2.95
N LEU A 22 -13.25 -1.17 -2.96
CA LEU A 22 -12.22 -1.24 -1.93
C LEU A 22 -10.94 -0.67 -2.53
N VAL A 23 -10.41 0.38 -1.95
CA VAL A 23 -9.08 0.90 -2.28
C VAL A 23 -8.08 0.28 -1.32
N PHE A 24 -7.14 -0.48 -1.87
CA PHE A 24 -6.07 -1.15 -1.13
C PHE A 24 -4.76 -0.42 -1.44
N ASP A 25 -4.35 0.45 -0.54
CA ASP A 25 -3.14 1.26 -0.66
C ASP A 25 -2.04 0.70 0.24
N CYS A 26 -0.99 0.17 -0.38
CA CYS A 26 0.17 -0.34 0.33
C CYS A 26 1.44 0.29 -0.25
N GLY A 27 1.93 1.28 0.48
CA GLY A 27 3.10 2.05 0.13
C GLY A 27 4.41 1.49 0.69
N GLY A 28 5.40 2.35 0.85
CA GLY A 28 6.70 1.99 1.44
C GLY A 28 6.67 1.83 2.96
N GLY A 29 5.88 2.63 3.67
CA GLY A 29 5.88 2.65 5.14
C GLY A 29 4.51 2.53 5.78
N THR A 30 3.43 2.72 5.02
CA THR A 30 2.04 2.66 5.50
C THR A 30 1.19 1.77 4.61
N HIS A 31 0.16 1.22 5.23
CA HIS A 31 -0.87 0.47 4.56
C HIS A 31 -2.24 1.00 4.97
N ASP A 32 -2.99 1.49 3.99
CA ASP A 32 -4.31 2.07 4.18
C ASP A 32 -5.34 1.33 3.32
N VAL A 33 -6.51 1.08 3.88
CA VAL A 33 -7.63 0.45 3.18
C VAL A 33 -8.88 1.27 3.41
N SER A 34 -9.63 1.54 2.34
CA SER A 34 -10.91 2.26 2.45
C SER A 34 -11.98 1.58 1.61
N ILE A 35 -13.19 1.53 2.12
CA ILE A 35 -14.38 1.13 1.36
C ILE A 35 -15.16 2.39 1.04
N LEU A 36 -15.48 2.58 -0.23
CA LEU A 36 -16.26 3.70 -0.73
C LEU A 36 -17.42 3.18 -1.57
N THR A 37 -18.56 3.89 -1.51
CA THR A 37 -19.63 3.77 -2.50
C THR A 37 -19.47 4.87 -3.53
N LEU A 38 -19.48 4.51 -4.78
CA LEU A 38 -19.48 5.41 -5.93
C LEU A 38 -20.87 5.37 -6.57
N ASP A 39 -21.56 6.50 -6.59
CA ASP A 39 -22.88 6.66 -7.18
C ASP A 39 -23.00 8.00 -7.91
N GLY A 40 -23.16 7.98 -9.23
CA GLY A 40 -23.42 9.16 -10.04
C GLY A 40 -22.43 10.33 -9.87
N GLY A 41 -21.14 10.04 -9.56
CA GLY A 41 -20.10 11.05 -9.29
C GLY A 41 -19.92 11.38 -7.81
N ILE A 42 -20.76 10.83 -6.93
CA ILE A 42 -20.61 10.97 -5.47
C ILE A 42 -19.74 9.82 -4.96
N PHE A 43 -18.67 10.17 -4.25
CA PHE A 43 -17.77 9.25 -3.57
C PHE A 43 -18.04 9.34 -2.07
N GLU A 44 -18.70 8.33 -1.53
CA GLU A 44 -18.98 8.28 -0.10
C GLU A 44 -18.07 7.24 0.57
N VAL A 45 -17.18 7.69 1.45
CA VAL A 45 -16.36 6.79 2.26
C VAL A 45 -17.23 6.13 3.32
N LYS A 46 -17.31 4.81 3.34
CA LYS A 46 -18.08 4.03 4.31
C LYS A 46 -17.25 3.65 5.54
N ALA A 47 -16.01 3.30 5.32
CA ALA A 47 -15.07 2.99 6.38
C ALA A 47 -13.62 3.14 5.88
N THR A 48 -12.70 3.43 6.79
CA THR A 48 -11.27 3.48 6.55
C THR A 48 -10.51 2.82 7.69
N GLY A 49 -9.39 2.18 7.37
CA GLY A 49 -8.54 1.50 8.33
C GLY A 49 -7.18 1.21 7.73
N GLY A 50 -6.29 0.55 8.47
CA GLY A 50 -4.96 0.25 7.97
C GLY A 50 -3.97 -0.06 9.08
N ASP A 51 -2.68 0.04 8.73
CA ASP A 51 -1.55 -0.13 9.64
C ASP A 51 -0.48 0.92 9.29
N THR A 52 -0.28 1.88 10.19
CA THR A 52 0.65 3.00 9.99
C THR A 52 2.13 2.59 10.03
N HIS A 53 2.42 1.33 10.37
CA HIS A 53 3.77 0.76 10.46
C HIS A 53 3.85 -0.55 9.67
N LEU A 54 3.34 -0.53 8.44
CA LEU A 54 3.35 -1.66 7.53
C LEU A 54 3.55 -1.19 6.10
N GLY A 55 4.59 -1.70 5.43
CA GLY A 55 4.85 -1.34 4.04
C GLY A 55 6.03 -2.06 3.43
N GLY A 56 6.46 -1.58 2.28
CA GLY A 56 7.57 -2.14 1.51
C GLY A 56 8.90 -2.12 2.25
N SER A 57 9.10 -1.16 3.17
CA SER A 57 10.33 -1.06 3.98
C SER A 57 10.47 -2.19 4.99
N ASP A 58 9.35 -2.70 5.52
CA ASP A 58 9.38 -3.87 6.41
C ASP A 58 9.84 -5.11 5.66
N ILE A 59 9.40 -5.25 4.41
CA ILE A 59 9.84 -6.33 3.52
C ILE A 59 11.34 -6.20 3.20
N ASP A 60 11.82 -4.98 2.92
CA ASP A 60 13.24 -4.71 2.69
C ASP A 60 14.08 -5.09 3.91
N ASN A 61 13.59 -4.80 5.11
CA ASN A 61 14.25 -5.16 6.36
C ASN A 61 14.36 -6.69 6.53
N GLU A 62 13.33 -7.46 6.20
CA GLU A 62 13.40 -8.93 6.26
C GLU A 62 14.44 -9.49 5.28
N ILE A 63 14.47 -8.97 4.04
CA ILE A 63 15.52 -9.37 3.07
C ILE A 63 16.89 -8.99 3.61
N SER A 64 17.08 -7.76 4.08
CA SER A 64 18.36 -7.28 4.60
C SER A 64 18.84 -8.10 5.79
N ASN A 65 17.94 -8.44 6.71
CA ASN A 65 18.25 -9.30 7.85
C ASN A 65 18.73 -10.69 7.40
N TYR A 66 18.04 -11.28 6.43
CA TYR A 66 18.45 -12.55 5.84
C TYR A 66 19.85 -12.47 5.22
N LEU A 67 20.13 -11.41 4.44
CA LEU A 67 21.45 -11.21 3.83
C LEU A 67 22.54 -10.96 4.87
N CYS A 68 22.27 -10.21 5.94
CA CYS A 68 23.21 -10.00 7.04
C CYS A 68 23.61 -11.33 7.71
N GLU A 69 22.64 -12.21 7.93
CA GLU A 69 22.94 -13.54 8.48
C GLU A 69 23.75 -14.42 7.50
N ASP A 70 23.45 -14.34 6.21
CA ASP A 70 24.23 -15.05 5.18
C ASP A 70 25.68 -14.55 5.13
N ILE A 71 25.90 -13.23 5.14
CA ILE A 71 27.23 -12.62 5.19
C ILE A 71 27.99 -13.06 6.46
N LYS A 72 27.32 -13.01 7.61
CA LYS A 72 27.91 -13.42 8.88
C LYS A 72 28.37 -14.89 8.85
N LYS A 73 27.58 -15.77 8.23
CA LYS A 73 27.93 -17.18 8.08
C LYS A 73 29.12 -17.39 7.13
N ARG A 74 29.12 -16.72 5.97
CA ARG A 74 30.15 -16.91 4.92
C ARG A 74 31.48 -16.22 5.26
N HIS A 75 31.41 -14.97 5.71
CA HIS A 75 32.56 -14.08 5.85
C HIS A 75 32.96 -13.83 7.31
N LYS A 76 32.20 -14.37 8.30
CA LYS A 76 32.43 -14.17 9.74
C LYS A 76 32.45 -12.70 10.17
N LYS A 77 31.75 -11.82 9.41
CA LYS A 77 31.67 -10.38 9.65
C LYS A 77 30.19 -9.98 9.80
N ASP A 78 29.91 -9.09 10.75
CA ASP A 78 28.55 -8.57 10.96
C ASP A 78 28.43 -7.19 10.33
N VAL A 79 27.70 -7.12 9.21
CA VAL A 79 27.47 -5.90 8.44
C VAL A 79 26.71 -4.84 9.25
N ARG A 80 25.92 -5.24 10.25
CA ARG A 80 25.17 -4.32 11.11
C ARG A 80 26.06 -3.38 11.91
N GLN A 81 27.35 -3.72 12.10
CA GLN A 81 28.34 -2.88 12.77
C GLN A 81 28.88 -1.76 11.88
N ASN A 82 28.59 -1.78 10.57
CA ASN A 82 29.02 -0.77 9.61
C ASN A 82 27.80 -0.15 8.93
N ALA A 83 27.41 1.06 9.38
CA ALA A 83 26.22 1.75 8.89
C ALA A 83 26.24 2.01 7.36
N ARG A 84 27.42 2.30 6.78
CA ARG A 84 27.57 2.49 5.32
C ARG A 84 27.34 1.20 4.55
N ALA A 85 27.93 0.10 5.01
CA ALA A 85 27.75 -1.22 4.40
C ALA A 85 26.29 -1.68 4.50
N LEU A 86 25.67 -1.52 5.68
CA LEU A 86 24.26 -1.86 5.90
C LEU A 86 23.33 -1.05 4.96
N LYS A 87 23.57 0.25 4.81
CA LYS A 87 22.77 1.09 3.91
C LYS A 87 22.89 0.62 2.45
N ARG A 88 24.08 0.25 2.00
CA ARG A 88 24.30 -0.28 0.64
C ARG A 88 23.57 -1.63 0.45
N LEU A 89 23.61 -2.48 1.47
CA LEU A 89 22.92 -3.77 1.44
C LEU A 89 21.38 -3.57 1.39
N ASN A 90 20.83 -2.60 2.15
CA ASN A 90 19.42 -2.27 2.14
C ASN A 90 18.96 -1.77 0.76
N ILE A 91 19.75 -0.94 0.09
CA ILE A 91 19.47 -0.48 -1.29
C ILE A 91 19.45 -1.68 -2.26
N ALA A 92 20.38 -2.61 -2.12
CA ALA A 92 20.43 -3.81 -2.94
C ALA A 92 19.25 -4.76 -2.67
N ALA A 93 18.82 -4.86 -1.40
CA ALA A 93 17.64 -5.61 -0.98
C ALA A 93 16.35 -5.03 -1.59
N GLU A 94 16.16 -3.72 -1.53
CA GLU A 94 15.02 -3.03 -2.16
C GLU A 94 14.98 -3.25 -3.68
N LYS A 95 16.14 -3.14 -4.34
CA LYS A 95 16.24 -3.43 -5.78
C LYS A 95 15.86 -4.87 -6.08
N ALA A 96 16.32 -5.83 -5.28
CA ALA A 96 15.96 -7.24 -5.44
C ALA A 96 14.46 -7.48 -5.23
N LYS A 97 13.85 -6.87 -4.20
CA LYS A 97 12.39 -6.90 -3.98
C LYS A 97 11.63 -6.45 -5.22
N LYS A 98 12.01 -5.31 -5.80
CA LYS A 98 11.36 -4.77 -7.01
C LYS A 98 11.52 -5.71 -8.20
N THR A 99 12.71 -6.28 -8.41
CA THR A 99 12.97 -7.27 -9.46
C THR A 99 12.12 -8.52 -9.30
N LEU A 100 11.95 -9.01 -8.07
CA LEU A 100 11.16 -10.21 -7.76
C LEU A 100 9.64 -10.03 -7.97
N SER A 101 9.16 -8.81 -8.19
CA SER A 101 7.76 -8.59 -8.61
C SER A 101 7.51 -9.06 -10.04
N SER A 102 8.52 -9.08 -10.91
CA SER A 102 8.40 -9.51 -12.32
C SER A 102 9.23 -10.75 -12.66
N SER A 103 10.30 -11.03 -11.90
CA SER A 103 11.24 -12.14 -12.15
C SER A 103 11.16 -13.19 -11.06
N THR A 104 11.51 -14.44 -11.38
CA THR A 104 11.55 -15.55 -10.42
C THR A 104 12.80 -15.56 -9.54
N THR A 105 13.84 -14.82 -9.97
CA THR A 105 15.10 -14.68 -9.24
C THR A 105 15.60 -13.24 -9.35
N ALA A 106 16.39 -12.81 -8.36
CA ALA A 106 17.10 -11.54 -8.38
C ALA A 106 18.53 -11.73 -7.92
N ALA A 107 19.49 -11.23 -8.70
CA ALA A 107 20.88 -11.13 -8.29
C ALA A 107 21.07 -9.91 -7.38
N ILE A 108 21.78 -10.12 -6.28
CA ILE A 108 22.16 -9.09 -5.30
C ILE A 108 23.69 -9.05 -5.33
N GLU A 109 24.24 -7.92 -5.78
CA GLU A 109 25.67 -7.72 -5.94
C GLU A 109 26.06 -6.41 -5.28
N VAL A 110 27.03 -6.46 -4.35
CA VAL A 110 27.54 -5.29 -3.63
C VAL A 110 29.06 -5.41 -3.57
N ASP A 111 29.72 -4.71 -4.48
CA ASP A 111 31.18 -4.67 -4.54
C ASP A 111 31.76 -3.98 -3.31
N SER A 112 32.89 -4.47 -2.80
CA SER A 112 33.58 -3.92 -1.62
C SER A 112 32.61 -3.55 -0.51
N LEU A 113 31.73 -4.47 -0.13
CA LEU A 113 30.68 -4.25 0.85
C LEU A 113 31.26 -3.82 2.20
N MET A 114 32.25 -4.57 2.68
CA MET A 114 32.94 -4.31 3.95
C MET A 114 34.35 -4.92 3.90
N ASP A 115 35.38 -4.12 4.28
CA ASP A 115 36.79 -4.53 4.33
C ASP A 115 37.28 -5.17 3.02
N GLY A 116 36.87 -4.62 1.87
CA GLY A 116 37.25 -5.11 0.55
C GLY A 116 36.61 -6.43 0.12
N VAL A 117 35.60 -6.92 0.86
CA VAL A 117 34.87 -8.15 0.49
C VAL A 117 33.71 -7.80 -0.42
N ASP A 118 33.66 -8.41 -1.59
CA ASP A 118 32.54 -8.38 -2.49
C ASP A 118 31.48 -9.38 -2.02
N TYR A 119 30.23 -9.00 -2.10
CA TYR A 119 29.12 -9.87 -1.74
C TYR A 119 28.17 -10.11 -2.91
N THR A 120 27.96 -11.37 -3.21
CA THR A 120 27.02 -11.81 -4.23
C THR A 120 26.05 -12.85 -3.67
N HIS A 121 24.78 -12.71 -3.99
CA HIS A 121 23.72 -13.63 -3.60
C HIS A 121 22.61 -13.66 -4.66
N THR A 122 22.03 -14.84 -4.91
CA THR A 122 20.84 -14.96 -5.75
C THR A 122 19.65 -15.31 -4.88
N LEU A 123 18.68 -14.40 -4.83
CA LEU A 123 17.43 -14.58 -4.09
C LEU A 123 16.33 -15.07 -5.02
N SER A 124 15.70 -16.20 -4.73
CA SER A 124 14.53 -16.68 -5.46
C SER A 124 13.25 -16.04 -4.93
N ARG A 125 12.22 -15.90 -5.79
CA ARG A 125 10.89 -15.43 -5.39
C ARG A 125 10.29 -16.30 -4.27
N ALA A 126 10.42 -17.61 -4.34
CA ALA A 126 9.91 -18.52 -3.32
C ALA A 126 10.58 -18.25 -1.95
N LYS A 127 11.90 -17.99 -1.91
CA LYS A 127 12.59 -17.65 -0.67
C LYS A 127 12.18 -16.26 -0.17
N PHE A 128 12.04 -15.28 -1.06
CA PHE A 128 11.53 -13.96 -0.75
C PHE A 128 10.14 -14.02 -0.12
N GLU A 129 9.22 -14.75 -0.73
CA GLU A 129 7.85 -14.91 -0.22
C GLU A 129 7.81 -15.61 1.14
N GLN A 130 8.68 -16.60 1.36
CA GLN A 130 8.85 -17.23 2.67
C GLN A 130 9.32 -16.24 3.74
N LEU A 131 10.28 -15.38 3.42
CA LEU A 131 10.81 -14.38 4.35
C LEU A 131 9.75 -13.36 4.75
N ALA A 132 8.95 -12.89 3.80
CA ALA A 132 7.98 -11.82 3.97
C ALA A 132 6.54 -12.30 4.26
N ASP A 133 6.27 -13.61 4.39
CA ASP A 133 4.90 -14.17 4.52
C ASP A 133 4.10 -13.52 5.66
N LYS A 134 4.71 -13.30 6.81
CA LYS A 134 4.05 -12.64 7.95
C LYS A 134 3.61 -11.21 7.61
N ILE A 135 4.46 -10.48 6.88
CA ILE A 135 4.18 -9.11 6.46
C ILE A 135 3.04 -9.11 5.45
N PHE A 136 3.09 -10.00 4.46
CA PHE A 136 2.01 -10.11 3.46
C PHE A 136 0.66 -10.41 4.10
N ARG A 137 0.59 -11.32 5.07
CA ARG A 137 -0.67 -11.63 5.78
C ARG A 137 -1.18 -10.45 6.60
N ARG A 138 -0.30 -9.64 7.18
CA ARG A 138 -0.70 -8.42 7.92
C ARG A 138 -1.43 -7.43 7.01
N THR A 139 -1.15 -7.37 5.71
CA THR A 139 -1.85 -6.46 4.80
C THR A 139 -3.33 -6.81 4.63
N ILE A 140 -3.72 -8.06 4.87
CA ILE A 140 -5.11 -8.53 4.75
C ILE A 140 -5.90 -8.33 6.05
N THR A 141 -5.22 -8.29 7.19
CA THR A 141 -5.84 -8.20 8.52
C THR A 141 -6.82 -7.02 8.67
N PRO A 142 -6.48 -5.77 8.26
CA PRO A 142 -7.38 -4.63 8.42
C PRO A 142 -8.70 -4.76 7.64
N ILE A 143 -8.71 -5.52 6.54
CA ILE A 143 -9.88 -5.63 5.66
C ILE A 143 -11.07 -6.26 6.38
N THR A 144 -10.83 -7.24 7.24
CA THR A 144 -11.91 -7.92 7.98
C THR A 144 -12.64 -6.94 8.89
N GLN A 145 -11.90 -6.13 9.65
CA GLN A 145 -12.47 -5.11 10.52
C GLN A 145 -13.22 -4.05 9.69
N LEU A 146 -12.60 -3.62 8.60
CA LEU A 146 -13.17 -2.61 7.71
C LEU A 146 -14.53 -3.03 7.12
N LEU A 147 -14.68 -4.28 6.71
CA LEU A 147 -15.95 -4.83 6.23
C LEU A 147 -17.01 -4.84 7.33
N GLN A 148 -16.64 -5.14 8.58
CA GLN A 148 -17.55 -5.07 9.73
C GLN A 148 -17.98 -3.63 10.01
N ASP A 149 -17.06 -2.68 10.02
CA ASP A 149 -17.31 -1.26 10.26
C ASP A 149 -18.23 -0.67 9.17
N ALA A 150 -18.00 -1.05 7.91
CA ALA A 150 -18.87 -0.69 6.78
C ALA A 150 -20.21 -1.46 6.76
N LYS A 151 -20.40 -2.47 7.61
CA LYS A 151 -21.54 -3.40 7.61
C LYS A 151 -21.76 -4.09 6.26
N MET A 152 -20.67 -4.47 5.61
CA MET A 152 -20.64 -5.11 4.28
C MET A 152 -20.03 -6.50 4.34
N ASN A 153 -20.42 -7.35 3.41
CA ASN A 153 -19.81 -8.65 3.16
C ASN A 153 -18.80 -8.54 2.02
N LYS A 154 -17.92 -9.55 1.88
CA LYS A 154 -16.96 -9.61 0.76
C LYS A 154 -17.64 -9.56 -0.62
N GLY A 155 -18.85 -10.12 -0.73
CA GLY A 155 -19.64 -10.14 -1.96
C GLY A 155 -20.11 -8.76 -2.40
N ASP A 156 -20.33 -7.85 -1.43
CA ASP A 156 -20.84 -6.51 -1.68
C ASP A 156 -19.78 -5.58 -2.28
N ILE A 157 -18.50 -5.96 -2.22
CA ILE A 157 -17.42 -5.22 -2.85
C ILE A 157 -17.38 -5.56 -4.34
N HIS A 158 -17.67 -4.61 -5.19
CA HIS A 158 -17.74 -4.79 -6.64
C HIS A 158 -16.34 -4.78 -7.26
N GLU A 159 -15.48 -3.86 -6.86
CA GLU A 159 -14.13 -3.69 -7.40
C GLU A 159 -13.08 -3.46 -6.30
N ILE A 160 -11.85 -3.91 -6.58
CA ILE A 160 -10.71 -3.74 -5.69
C ILE A 160 -9.63 -3.00 -6.47
N VAL A 161 -9.32 -1.78 -6.04
CA VAL A 161 -8.36 -0.88 -6.69
C VAL A 161 -7.03 -0.93 -5.93
N LEU A 162 -5.96 -1.23 -6.65
CA LEU A 162 -4.61 -1.33 -6.11
C LEU A 162 -3.87 0.00 -6.20
N VAL A 163 -3.29 0.44 -5.07
CA VAL A 163 -2.53 1.68 -4.93
C VAL A 163 -1.25 1.39 -4.13
N GLY A 164 -0.18 2.14 -4.41
CA GLY A 164 1.12 1.98 -3.77
C GLY A 164 1.98 0.89 -4.39
N GLY A 165 3.29 1.12 -4.46
CA GLY A 165 4.24 0.24 -5.16
C GLY A 165 4.34 -1.18 -4.60
N THR A 166 4.05 -1.38 -3.31
CA THR A 166 4.07 -2.70 -2.66
C THR A 166 2.97 -3.62 -3.20
N THR A 167 1.87 -3.07 -3.72
CA THR A 167 0.81 -3.85 -4.36
C THR A 167 1.23 -4.53 -5.67
N ARG A 168 2.40 -4.19 -6.22
CA ARG A 168 2.97 -4.87 -7.40
C ARG A 168 3.48 -6.28 -7.09
N ILE A 169 3.68 -6.62 -5.82
CA ILE A 169 4.18 -7.92 -5.39
C ILE A 169 3.10 -8.99 -5.66
N PRO A 170 3.39 -10.04 -6.47
CA PRO A 170 2.39 -11.04 -6.85
C PRO A 170 1.71 -11.70 -5.64
N ARG A 171 2.46 -12.03 -4.59
CA ARG A 171 1.90 -12.70 -3.41
C ARG A 171 0.89 -11.83 -2.65
N VAL A 172 1.08 -10.51 -2.60
CA VAL A 172 0.10 -9.57 -2.03
C VAL A 172 -1.20 -9.62 -2.83
N GLN A 173 -1.09 -9.60 -4.16
CA GLN A 173 -2.25 -9.67 -5.06
C GLN A 173 -2.99 -11.00 -4.93
N GLU A 174 -2.27 -12.11 -4.85
CA GLU A 174 -2.85 -13.45 -4.66
C GLU A 174 -3.64 -13.51 -3.35
N LEU A 175 -3.03 -13.14 -2.22
CA LEU A 175 -3.71 -13.13 -0.92
C LEU A 175 -4.96 -12.26 -0.92
N LEU A 176 -4.90 -11.10 -1.54
CA LEU A 176 -6.05 -10.19 -1.65
C LEU A 176 -7.15 -10.79 -2.52
N SER A 177 -6.80 -11.37 -3.67
CA SER A 177 -7.75 -12.05 -4.56
C SER A 177 -8.39 -13.26 -3.87
N GLU A 178 -7.58 -14.12 -3.23
CA GLU A 178 -8.04 -15.28 -2.44
C GLU A 178 -9.02 -14.83 -1.33
N PHE A 179 -8.71 -13.75 -0.60
CA PHE A 179 -9.58 -13.21 0.44
C PHE A 179 -10.97 -12.83 -0.09
N PHE A 180 -11.05 -12.32 -1.33
CA PHE A 180 -12.28 -11.94 -2.00
C PHE A 180 -12.79 -13.01 -2.98
N ASN A 181 -12.65 -14.30 -2.67
CA ASN A 181 -13.14 -15.42 -3.45
C ASN A 181 -12.65 -15.44 -4.91
N ASN A 182 -11.36 -15.18 -5.11
CA ASN A 182 -10.69 -15.08 -6.40
C ASN A 182 -11.22 -13.94 -7.30
N LYS A 183 -11.69 -12.85 -6.68
CA LYS A 183 -12.11 -11.67 -7.42
C LYS A 183 -10.94 -11.05 -8.18
N GLN A 184 -11.19 -10.62 -9.40
CA GLN A 184 -10.21 -9.92 -10.22
C GLN A 184 -9.89 -8.55 -9.59
N LEU A 185 -8.60 -8.25 -9.49
CA LEU A 185 -8.11 -6.97 -8.99
C LEU A 185 -8.02 -5.94 -10.11
N ASN A 186 -8.45 -4.71 -9.84
CA ASN A 186 -8.36 -3.63 -10.81
C ASN A 186 -6.94 -3.03 -10.81
N LYS A 187 -6.30 -3.06 -11.99
CA LYS A 187 -4.94 -2.56 -12.24
C LYS A 187 -4.91 -1.46 -13.29
N SER A 188 -6.05 -0.78 -13.51
CA SER A 188 -6.17 0.23 -14.57
C SER A 188 -5.41 1.52 -14.24
N LEU A 189 -5.21 1.81 -12.96
CA LEU A 189 -4.41 2.95 -12.52
C LEU A 189 -2.95 2.56 -12.32
N ASN A 190 -2.04 3.51 -12.56
CA ASN A 190 -0.67 3.37 -12.12
C ASN A 190 -0.64 3.50 -10.58
N PRO A 191 -0.29 2.44 -9.83
CA PRO A 191 -0.37 2.47 -8.37
C PRO A 191 0.61 3.45 -7.71
N ASP A 192 1.65 3.90 -8.42
CA ASP A 192 2.62 4.88 -7.91
C ASP A 192 2.14 6.33 -8.08
N GLU A 193 1.22 6.58 -9.03
CA GLU A 193 0.78 7.93 -9.44
C GLU A 193 -0.68 8.23 -9.09
N ALA A 194 -1.48 7.22 -8.78
CA ALA A 194 -2.92 7.34 -8.58
C ALA A 194 -3.30 8.41 -7.53
N VAL A 195 -2.55 8.48 -6.43
CA VAL A 195 -2.80 9.47 -5.35
C VAL A 195 -2.52 10.88 -5.83
N ALA A 196 -1.39 11.10 -6.51
CA ALA A 196 -1.02 12.43 -7.02
C ALA A 196 -2.02 12.92 -8.07
N TYR A 197 -2.47 12.03 -8.95
CA TYR A 197 -3.48 12.34 -9.95
C TYR A 197 -4.82 12.74 -9.30
N GLY A 198 -5.34 11.95 -8.37
CA GLY A 198 -6.57 12.26 -7.67
C GLY A 198 -6.50 13.53 -6.82
N ALA A 199 -5.35 13.78 -6.19
CA ALA A 199 -5.11 15.03 -5.45
C ALA A 199 -5.12 16.25 -6.38
N ALA A 200 -4.55 16.14 -7.58
CA ALA A 200 -4.58 17.20 -8.59
C ALA A 200 -6.02 17.49 -9.06
N VAL A 201 -6.83 16.46 -9.26
CA VAL A 201 -8.26 16.61 -9.61
C VAL A 201 -9.01 17.35 -8.49
N GLN A 202 -8.82 16.93 -7.24
CA GLN A 202 -9.45 17.59 -6.09
C GLN A 202 -9.03 19.05 -5.94
N ALA A 203 -7.76 19.36 -6.17
CA ALA A 203 -7.25 20.71 -6.17
C ALA A 203 -7.92 21.58 -7.27
N ALA A 204 -8.11 21.03 -8.46
CA ALA A 204 -8.79 21.72 -9.56
C ALA A 204 -10.26 22.03 -9.21
N ILE A 205 -10.96 21.10 -8.56
CA ILE A 205 -12.34 21.30 -8.08
C ILE A 205 -12.36 22.46 -7.04
N LEU A 206 -11.51 22.40 -6.03
CA LEU A 206 -11.47 23.38 -4.93
C LEU A 206 -11.09 24.79 -5.41
N THR A 207 -10.29 24.91 -6.46
CA THR A 207 -9.86 26.21 -7.01
C THR A 207 -10.77 26.72 -8.14
N GLY A 208 -11.83 26.01 -8.47
CA GLY A 208 -12.73 26.37 -9.57
C GLY A 208 -12.12 26.27 -10.97
N GLN A 209 -11.00 25.50 -11.09
CA GLN A 209 -10.32 25.24 -12.38
C GLN A 209 -10.73 23.90 -13.00
N GLY A 210 -11.76 23.26 -12.44
CA GLY A 210 -12.32 22.03 -12.95
C GLY A 210 -13.03 22.21 -14.29
N ASN A 211 -13.31 21.10 -14.95
CA ASN A 211 -14.19 21.03 -16.11
C ASN A 211 -15.51 20.36 -15.75
N ASP A 212 -16.44 20.25 -16.69
CA ASP A 212 -17.77 19.69 -16.45
C ASP A 212 -17.71 18.30 -15.78
N LYS A 213 -16.78 17.45 -16.21
CA LYS A 213 -16.60 16.10 -15.62
C LYS A 213 -16.08 16.10 -14.18
N THR A 214 -15.22 17.05 -13.84
CA THR A 214 -14.64 17.14 -12.50
C THR A 214 -15.54 17.88 -11.53
N ASN A 215 -16.33 18.85 -12.00
CA ASN A 215 -17.23 19.64 -11.17
C ASN A 215 -18.45 18.85 -10.70
N GLU A 216 -18.78 17.73 -11.33
CA GLU A 216 -19.83 16.81 -10.89
C GLU A 216 -19.37 15.86 -9.78
N LEU A 217 -18.07 15.83 -9.44
CA LEU A 217 -17.53 14.95 -8.42
C LEU A 217 -17.69 15.55 -7.01
N LEU A 218 -18.25 14.76 -6.12
CA LEU A 218 -18.40 15.10 -4.70
C LEU A 218 -17.77 14.00 -3.84
N LEU A 219 -16.82 14.38 -2.98
CA LEU A 219 -16.24 13.48 -2.00
C LEU A 219 -16.87 13.73 -0.62
N LEU A 220 -17.46 12.70 -0.05
CA LEU A 220 -17.92 12.64 1.34
C LEU A 220 -16.99 11.72 2.12
N ASP A 221 -16.10 12.31 2.90
CA ASP A 221 -15.10 11.56 3.69
C ASP A 221 -15.57 11.34 5.13
N VAL A 222 -14.91 10.46 5.86
CA VAL A 222 -15.21 10.13 7.25
C VAL A 222 -14.01 10.42 8.15
N ALA A 223 -14.28 10.85 9.38
CA ALA A 223 -13.30 10.89 10.43
C ALA A 223 -13.33 9.56 11.19
N PRO A 224 -12.26 8.74 11.14
CA PRO A 224 -12.25 7.42 11.78
C PRO A 224 -12.19 7.50 13.31
N LEU A 225 -11.82 8.67 13.84
CA LEU A 225 -11.75 8.96 15.27
C LEU A 225 -12.59 10.18 15.58
N SER A 226 -13.13 10.24 16.81
CA SER A 226 -13.79 11.45 17.29
C SER A 226 -12.83 12.63 17.33
N LEU A 227 -13.28 13.76 16.78
CA LEU A 227 -12.55 15.03 16.82
C LEU A 227 -13.11 15.90 17.95
N GLY A 228 -12.25 16.57 18.67
CA GLY A 228 -12.63 17.46 19.77
C GLY A 228 -11.67 18.61 19.93
N ILE A 229 -12.06 19.57 20.74
CA ILE A 229 -11.22 20.69 21.16
C ILE A 229 -11.04 20.66 22.69
N GLU A 230 -9.87 21.07 23.14
CA GLU A 230 -9.65 21.31 24.57
C GLU A 230 -10.33 22.62 24.97
N THR A 231 -11.23 22.51 25.93
CA THR A 231 -11.97 23.65 26.49
C THR A 231 -11.35 24.09 27.83
N ALA A 232 -11.86 25.18 28.38
CA ALA A 232 -11.39 25.70 29.66
C ALA A 232 -11.42 24.62 30.75
N GLY A 233 -10.30 24.49 31.48
CA GLY A 233 -10.14 23.45 32.52
C GLY A 233 -9.51 22.14 32.04
N GLY A 234 -8.94 22.10 30.80
CA GLY A 234 -8.27 20.92 30.26
C GLY A 234 -9.22 19.77 29.84
N ILE A 235 -10.48 20.07 29.63
CA ILE A 235 -11.50 19.07 29.24
C ILE A 235 -11.56 18.99 27.71
N MET A 236 -11.35 17.79 27.17
CA MET A 236 -11.53 17.53 25.75
C MET A 236 -13.02 17.37 25.44
N THR A 237 -13.56 18.33 24.68
CA THR A 237 -14.98 18.31 24.25
C THR A 237 -15.07 17.80 22.83
N LYS A 238 -15.79 16.70 22.65
CA LYS A 238 -16.03 16.09 21.34
C LYS A 238 -16.92 17.03 20.48
N ILE A 239 -16.52 17.23 19.20
CA ILE A 239 -17.25 18.01 18.21
C ILE A 239 -17.88 17.08 17.17
N ILE A 240 -17.13 16.04 16.71
CA ILE A 240 -17.55 15.04 15.73
C ILE A 240 -17.29 13.66 16.29
#